data_46da2ee5fa5769f583a11fb055c5b575
#
_entry.id   46da2ee5fa5769f583a11fb055c5b575
#
_cell.length_a   1.000
_cell.length_b   1.000
_cell.length_c   1.000
_cell.angle_alpha   90.00
_cell.angle_beta   90.00
_cell.angle_gamma   90.00
#
_symmetry.space_group_name_H-M   'P 1'
#
loop_
_entity.id
_entity.type
_entity.pdbx_description
1 polymer ?
#
loop_
_entity_poly.entity_id
_entity_poly.type
_entity_poly.pdbx_seq_one_letter_code
_entity_poly.pdbx_strand_id
1 'polypeptide(L)'
;MIRNHFTTFLKHGLLAVLCIGLFSDCRPDDEVPQFVTYLLRITHKASGSPLVANQVYTDSSGQTFSVSKLNYFISNIKFRNKETGEYYHEVASYHLVNALRNPGNTEIILRNVPRKKFSEMELSFGVDNSANHSTDNIGDLDPGNGMAWDWKTGYKFMELEGNYTSDGQSGSYLYHTGEDACFRTVTFSFKNLLSNDLDVVKDGQVIFDADIASAFGQPNPVDFKVFNNVMSASAGGTKIADNNARAFFKLVGAQ
;
A
#
# COMPACT_ATOMS: atom_id res chain seq x y z
N MET A 1 -102.06 -30.53 -27.71
CA MET A 1 -101.53 -30.45 -29.07
C MET A 1 -99.99 -30.33 -28.97
N ILE A 2 -99.27 -31.39 -29.20
CA ILE A 2 -98.11 -31.55 -30.04
C ILE A 2 -96.99 -30.52 -29.74
N ARG A 3 -95.74 -30.88 -29.42
CA ARG A 3 -94.83 -31.72 -30.14
C ARG A 3 -93.51 -31.92 -29.35
N ASN A 4 -93.02 -33.12 -29.30
CA ASN A 4 -91.65 -33.51 -28.85
C ASN A 4 -90.54 -32.84 -29.68
N HIS A 5 -89.50 -32.50 -29.04
CA HIS A 5 -88.20 -32.53 -29.66
C HIS A 5 -87.14 -33.04 -28.66
N PHE A 6 -86.61 -34.18 -29.00
CA PHE A 6 -85.35 -34.78 -28.48
C PHE A 6 -84.16 -33.89 -28.85
N THR A 7 -83.33 -33.59 -27.91
CA THR A 7 -81.97 -33.11 -28.23
C THR A 7 -80.93 -33.91 -27.48
N THR A 8 -80.10 -34.48 -28.25
CA THR A 8 -79.00 -35.36 -27.96
C THR A 8 -77.91 -34.66 -27.18
N PHE A 9 -77.50 -35.22 -26.03
CA PHE A 9 -76.31 -34.76 -25.29
C PHE A 9 -75.04 -35.33 -25.91
N LEU A 10 -74.29 -34.45 -26.56
CA LEU A 10 -72.91 -34.75 -27.04
C LEU A 10 -71.94 -34.60 -25.90
N LYS A 11 -71.32 -35.70 -25.47
CA LYS A 11 -70.23 -35.72 -24.47
C LYS A 11 -68.97 -35.21 -25.11
N HIS A 12 -68.57 -34.00 -24.73
CA HIS A 12 -67.23 -33.52 -25.06
C HIS A 12 -66.31 -33.86 -23.91
N GLY A 13 -65.41 -34.81 -24.12
CA GLY A 13 -64.30 -35.10 -23.22
C GLY A 13 -63.28 -33.96 -23.29
N LEU A 14 -63.10 -33.27 -22.17
CA LEU A 14 -62.08 -32.24 -22.00
C LEU A 14 -60.72 -32.94 -21.71
N LEU A 15 -59.88 -32.98 -22.74
CA LEU A 15 -58.50 -33.49 -22.64
C LEU A 15 -57.66 -32.36 -22.00
N ALA A 16 -57.42 -32.42 -20.72
CA ALA A 16 -56.48 -31.53 -20.04
C ALA A 16 -55.04 -31.92 -20.37
N VAL A 17 -54.41 -31.19 -21.31
CA VAL A 17 -52.99 -31.27 -21.56
C VAL A 17 -52.24 -30.58 -20.41
N LEU A 18 -51.66 -31.40 -19.55
CA LEU A 18 -50.79 -30.93 -18.45
C LEU A 18 -49.45 -30.51 -19.10
N CYS A 19 -49.30 -29.23 -19.44
CA CYS A 19 -48.02 -28.63 -19.77
C CYS A 19 -47.15 -28.55 -18.52
N ILE A 20 -46.32 -29.56 -18.29
CA ILE A 20 -45.21 -29.48 -17.35
C ILE A 20 -44.19 -28.53 -17.96
N GLY A 21 -44.31 -27.24 -17.62
CA GLY A 21 -43.27 -26.26 -17.94
C GLY A 21 -42.02 -26.63 -17.18
N LEU A 22 -41.02 -27.13 -17.87
CA LEU A 22 -39.62 -27.18 -17.38
C LEU A 22 -39.16 -25.74 -17.25
N PHE A 23 -39.41 -25.14 -16.09
CA PHE A 23 -38.69 -23.94 -15.70
C PHE A 23 -37.23 -24.39 -15.49
N SER A 24 -36.42 -24.29 -16.56
CA SER A 24 -34.97 -24.22 -16.41
C SER A 24 -34.73 -23.00 -15.52
N ASP A 25 -34.40 -23.25 -14.28
CA ASP A 25 -33.89 -22.26 -13.33
C ASP A 25 -32.54 -21.81 -13.89
N CYS A 26 -32.55 -20.88 -14.84
CA CYS A 26 -31.36 -20.11 -15.22
C CYS A 26 -31.05 -19.24 -13.99
N ARG A 27 -30.33 -19.81 -13.03
CA ARG A 27 -29.54 -19.01 -12.10
C ARG A 27 -28.60 -18.20 -12.98
N PRO A 28 -28.61 -16.86 -12.89
CA PRO A 28 -27.57 -16.11 -13.54
C PRO A 28 -26.25 -16.70 -12.97
N ASP A 29 -25.38 -17.17 -13.86
CA ASP A 29 -24.01 -17.48 -13.46
C ASP A 29 -23.54 -16.25 -12.70
N ASP A 30 -23.17 -16.42 -11.43
CA ASP A 30 -22.60 -15.34 -10.64
C ASP A 30 -21.36 -14.88 -11.41
N GLU A 31 -21.49 -13.76 -12.14
CA GLU A 31 -20.38 -13.21 -12.92
C GLU A 31 -19.23 -12.96 -11.96
N VAL A 32 -18.17 -13.70 -12.14
CA VAL A 32 -16.97 -13.56 -11.32
C VAL A 32 -16.46 -12.12 -11.49
N PRO A 33 -16.39 -11.31 -10.43
CA PRO A 33 -15.96 -9.92 -10.53
C PRO A 33 -14.62 -9.82 -11.27
N GLN A 34 -14.52 -8.93 -12.24
CA GLN A 34 -13.26 -8.72 -12.99
C GLN A 34 -12.17 -8.06 -12.13
N PHE A 35 -12.56 -7.40 -11.04
CA PHE A 35 -11.72 -6.67 -10.13
C PHE A 35 -11.91 -7.14 -8.71
N VAL A 36 -10.86 -6.99 -7.92
CA VAL A 36 -10.81 -7.36 -6.50
C VAL A 36 -10.19 -6.24 -5.69
N THR A 37 -10.24 -6.39 -4.36
CA THR A 37 -9.57 -5.48 -3.41
C THR A 37 -8.32 -6.17 -2.85
N TYR A 38 -7.21 -5.43 -2.81
CA TYR A 38 -6.00 -5.86 -2.12
C TYR A 38 -5.69 -4.93 -0.96
N LEU A 39 -5.17 -5.51 0.12
CA LEU A 39 -4.65 -4.76 1.25
C LEU A 39 -3.12 -4.73 1.17
N LEU A 40 -2.54 -3.54 1.13
CA LEU A 40 -1.12 -3.38 1.42
C LEU A 40 -0.98 -3.21 2.93
N ARG A 41 -0.40 -4.22 3.59
CA ARG A 41 -0.17 -4.23 5.04
C ARG A 41 1.28 -3.95 5.35
N ILE A 42 1.52 -3.09 6.34
CA ILE A 42 2.87 -2.70 6.74
C ILE A 42 3.02 -2.88 8.24
N THR A 43 3.99 -3.70 8.64
CA THR A 43 4.41 -3.86 10.02
C THR A 43 5.72 -3.09 10.23
N HIS A 44 5.70 -2.10 11.14
CA HIS A 44 6.88 -1.29 11.41
C HIS A 44 7.80 -1.97 12.42
N LYS A 45 9.08 -1.92 12.13
CA LYS A 45 10.17 -2.49 12.93
C LYS A 45 11.28 -1.48 13.15
N ALA A 46 12.09 -1.75 14.16
CA ALA A 46 13.36 -1.08 14.39
C ALA A 46 14.39 -2.15 14.76
N SER A 47 15.40 -2.30 13.95
CA SER A 47 16.44 -3.34 14.08
C SER A 47 15.85 -4.76 14.20
N GLY A 48 14.83 -5.05 13.37
CA GLY A 48 14.13 -6.33 13.32
C GLY A 48 13.08 -6.55 14.41
N SER A 49 13.03 -5.74 15.46
CA SER A 49 12.04 -5.81 16.54
C SER A 49 10.83 -4.91 16.25
N PRO A 50 9.63 -5.19 16.82
CA PRO A 50 8.49 -4.32 16.66
C PRO A 50 8.81 -2.87 17.05
N LEU A 51 8.37 -1.91 16.24
CA LEU A 51 8.55 -0.49 16.52
C LEU A 51 7.62 -0.06 17.67
N VAL A 52 8.22 0.48 18.73
CA VAL A 52 7.52 1.07 19.89
C VAL A 52 8.07 2.46 20.11
N ALA A 53 7.18 3.44 20.30
CA ALA A 53 7.57 4.82 20.52
C ALA A 53 8.52 4.95 21.73
N ASN A 54 9.62 5.68 21.55
CA ASN A 54 10.64 5.95 22.55
C ASN A 54 11.38 4.72 23.14
N GLN A 55 11.12 3.51 22.64
CA GLN A 55 11.94 2.35 22.98
C GLN A 55 13.32 2.49 22.37
N VAL A 56 14.35 2.07 23.11
CA VAL A 56 15.74 2.10 22.64
C VAL A 56 16.04 0.86 21.81
N TYR A 57 16.64 1.07 20.66
CA TYR A 57 17.11 0.06 19.72
C TYR A 57 18.61 0.27 19.45
N THR A 58 19.26 -0.72 18.85
CA THR A 58 20.66 -0.62 18.44
C THR A 58 20.73 -0.79 16.92
N ASP A 59 21.41 0.11 16.23
CA ASP A 59 21.64 0.01 14.80
C ASP A 59 22.79 -0.98 14.47
N SER A 60 23.05 -1.18 13.17
CA SER A 60 24.09 -2.10 12.72
C SER A 60 25.53 -1.65 13.02
N SER A 61 25.71 -0.40 13.42
CA SER A 61 27.02 0.17 13.81
C SER A 61 27.22 0.22 15.34
N GLY A 62 26.26 -0.26 16.13
CA GLY A 62 26.33 -0.30 17.58
C GLY A 62 25.87 0.96 18.28
N GLN A 63 25.40 1.97 17.54
CA GLN A 63 24.77 3.17 18.11
C GLN A 63 23.37 2.82 18.60
N THR A 64 22.92 3.43 19.69
CA THR A 64 21.55 3.27 20.14
C THR A 64 20.70 4.46 19.71
N PHE A 65 19.43 4.17 19.40
CA PHE A 65 18.46 5.17 19.01
C PHE A 65 17.06 4.85 19.52
N SER A 66 16.22 5.84 19.62
CA SER A 66 14.77 5.70 19.86
C SER A 66 14.01 6.55 18.87
N VAL A 67 12.75 6.20 18.58
CA VAL A 67 11.91 6.91 17.62
C VAL A 67 10.76 7.58 18.38
N SER A 68 10.67 8.89 18.30
CA SER A 68 9.58 9.68 18.87
C SER A 68 8.56 10.12 17.81
N LYS A 69 8.96 10.18 16.54
CA LYS A 69 8.10 10.52 15.40
C LYS A 69 8.55 9.77 14.15
N LEU A 70 7.59 9.20 13.43
CA LEU A 70 7.82 8.62 12.12
C LEU A 70 6.55 8.77 11.28
N ASN A 71 6.60 9.73 10.36
CA ASN A 71 5.63 9.94 9.30
C ASN A 71 6.33 9.84 7.96
N TYR A 72 5.68 9.24 6.95
CA TYR A 72 6.24 9.19 5.61
C TYR A 72 5.15 8.98 4.56
N PHE A 73 5.44 9.38 3.32
CA PHE A 73 4.58 9.12 2.19
C PHE A 73 4.98 7.86 1.43
N ILE A 74 3.95 7.05 1.10
CA ILE A 74 4.00 6.04 0.04
C ILE A 74 3.16 6.56 -1.11
N SER A 75 3.66 6.44 -2.33
CA SER A 75 2.92 6.85 -3.52
C SER A 75 3.16 5.95 -4.73
N ASN A 76 2.39 6.18 -5.80
CA ASN A 76 2.57 5.54 -7.10
C ASN A 76 2.59 4.01 -7.03
N ILE A 77 1.67 3.42 -6.26
CA ILE A 77 1.58 1.96 -6.11
C ILE A 77 1.12 1.34 -7.43
N LYS A 78 1.90 0.35 -7.90
CA LYS A 78 1.63 -0.37 -9.15
C LYS A 78 1.90 -1.85 -8.98
N PHE A 79 1.12 -2.69 -9.66
CA PHE A 79 1.46 -4.08 -9.94
C PHE A 79 1.75 -4.21 -11.43
N ARG A 80 2.75 -4.99 -11.79
CA ARG A 80 3.16 -5.17 -13.18
C ARG A 80 3.51 -6.62 -13.49
N ASN A 81 3.13 -7.06 -14.68
CA ASN A 81 3.64 -8.29 -15.29
C ASN A 81 4.66 -7.92 -16.37
N LYS A 82 5.93 -8.30 -16.15
CA LYS A 82 7.03 -7.98 -17.08
C LYS A 82 6.90 -8.71 -18.42
N GLU A 83 6.29 -9.89 -18.43
CA GLU A 83 6.22 -10.74 -19.62
C GLU A 83 5.06 -10.32 -20.54
N THR A 84 3.90 -9.97 -19.94
CA THR A 84 2.70 -9.59 -20.70
C THR A 84 2.55 -8.09 -20.91
N GLY A 85 3.26 -7.27 -20.12
CA GLY A 85 3.12 -5.81 -20.08
C GLY A 85 1.86 -5.33 -19.37
N GLU A 86 1.07 -6.23 -18.81
CA GLU A 86 -0.11 -5.86 -18.02
C GLU A 86 0.27 -5.17 -16.74
N TYR A 87 -0.52 -4.17 -16.34
CA TYR A 87 -0.29 -3.42 -15.12
C TYR A 87 -1.60 -2.99 -14.46
N TYR A 88 -1.51 -2.75 -13.17
CA TYR A 88 -2.45 -2.01 -12.35
C TYR A 88 -1.70 -0.83 -11.77
N HIS A 89 -2.31 0.35 -11.73
CA HIS A 89 -1.84 1.44 -10.92
C HIS A 89 -2.99 2.02 -10.12
N GLU A 90 -2.72 2.34 -8.88
CA GLU A 90 -3.68 3.00 -8.03
C GLU A 90 -3.85 4.46 -8.45
N VAL A 91 -5.10 4.90 -8.64
CA VAL A 91 -5.42 6.29 -8.99
C VAL A 91 -5.26 7.18 -7.76
N ALA A 92 -4.64 8.34 -7.91
CA ALA A 92 -4.36 9.28 -6.82
C ALA A 92 -3.64 8.60 -5.63
N SER A 93 -2.64 7.82 -5.96
CA SER A 93 -1.89 6.96 -5.04
C SER A 93 -0.94 7.77 -4.16
N TYR A 94 -1.46 8.40 -3.13
CA TYR A 94 -0.70 9.10 -2.10
C TYR A 94 -1.23 8.70 -0.72
N HIS A 95 -0.35 8.16 0.12
CA HIS A 95 -0.71 7.66 1.44
C HIS A 95 0.25 8.19 2.49
N LEU A 96 -0.28 8.98 3.41
CA LEU A 96 0.46 9.44 4.58
C LEU A 96 0.40 8.37 5.68
N VAL A 97 1.53 7.78 5.96
CA VAL A 97 1.69 6.78 7.01
C VAL A 97 2.21 7.44 8.28
N ASN A 98 1.44 7.35 9.37
CA ASN A 98 1.92 7.64 10.71
C ASN A 98 2.27 6.31 11.40
N ALA A 99 3.55 5.97 11.39
CA ALA A 99 4.01 4.64 11.81
C ALA A 99 3.86 4.36 13.31
N LEU A 100 3.85 5.39 14.15
CA LEU A 100 3.72 5.22 15.60
C LEU A 100 2.26 5.13 16.07
N ARG A 101 1.30 5.53 15.22
CA ARG A 101 -0.12 5.46 15.56
C ARG A 101 -0.64 4.02 15.60
N ASN A 102 -0.20 3.19 14.66
CA ASN A 102 -0.55 1.78 14.58
C ASN A 102 0.61 0.97 13.96
N PRO A 103 1.72 0.80 14.71
CA PRO A 103 2.97 0.29 14.14
C PRO A 103 2.87 -1.17 13.67
N GLY A 104 2.00 -1.96 14.27
CA GLY A 104 1.82 -3.37 13.94
C GLY A 104 0.89 -3.63 12.77
N ASN A 105 0.11 -2.66 12.32
CA ASN A 105 -0.93 -2.89 11.32
C ASN A 105 -1.34 -1.60 10.58
N THR A 106 -0.46 -1.07 9.76
CA THR A 106 -0.84 -0.03 8.79
C THR A 106 -1.40 -0.69 7.55
N GLU A 107 -2.59 -0.29 7.13
CA GLU A 107 -3.29 -0.85 5.96
C GLU A 107 -3.59 0.24 4.94
N ILE A 108 -3.28 -0.04 3.67
CA ILE A 108 -3.67 0.74 2.50
C ILE A 108 -4.55 -0.15 1.64
N ILE A 109 -5.73 0.36 1.25
CA ILE A 109 -6.73 -0.39 0.48
C ILE A 109 -6.54 -0.11 -1.01
N LEU A 110 -6.09 -1.08 -1.76
CA LEU A 110 -5.96 -1.03 -3.21
C LEU A 110 -7.24 -1.55 -3.86
N ARG A 111 -8.01 -0.65 -4.48
CA ARG A 111 -9.30 -0.98 -5.11
C ARG A 111 -9.14 -1.24 -6.59
N ASN A 112 -10.07 -2.01 -7.14
CA ASN A 112 -10.14 -2.30 -8.58
C ASN A 112 -8.85 -2.93 -9.14
N VAL A 113 -8.22 -3.80 -8.36
CA VAL A 113 -7.09 -4.59 -8.83
C VAL A 113 -7.62 -5.65 -9.81
N PRO A 114 -7.17 -5.68 -11.08
CA PRO A 114 -7.68 -6.64 -12.04
C PRO A 114 -7.23 -8.07 -11.72
N ARG A 115 -8.08 -9.04 -12.00
CA ARG A 115 -7.80 -10.47 -11.80
C ARG A 115 -6.82 -10.97 -12.86
N LYS A 116 -5.54 -10.78 -12.58
CA LYS A 116 -4.42 -11.06 -13.47
C LYS A 116 -3.22 -11.57 -12.69
N LYS A 117 -2.20 -12.02 -13.41
CA LYS A 117 -0.90 -12.38 -12.82
C LYS A 117 0.04 -11.20 -12.86
N PHE A 118 0.71 -10.95 -11.74
CA PHE A 118 1.69 -9.89 -11.61
C PHE A 118 3.03 -10.45 -11.14
N SER A 119 4.12 -10.08 -11.81
CA SER A 119 5.47 -10.52 -11.48
C SER A 119 6.12 -9.66 -10.41
N GLU A 120 5.66 -8.41 -10.28
CA GLU A 120 6.27 -7.43 -9.37
C GLU A 120 5.28 -6.37 -8.91
N MET A 121 5.60 -5.77 -7.76
CA MET A 121 4.99 -4.57 -7.24
C MET A 121 6.01 -3.44 -7.18
N GLU A 122 5.58 -2.24 -7.52
CA GLU A 122 6.34 -1.01 -7.42
C GLU A 122 5.63 -0.04 -6.48
N LEU A 123 6.38 0.63 -5.63
CA LEU A 123 5.89 1.76 -4.84
C LEU A 123 6.99 2.81 -4.73
N SER A 124 6.59 4.05 -4.42
CA SER A 124 7.52 5.14 -4.25
C SER A 124 7.50 5.68 -2.82
N PHE A 125 8.68 6.06 -2.32
CA PHE A 125 8.85 6.91 -1.16
C PHE A 125 8.75 8.37 -1.56
N GLY A 126 7.86 9.10 -0.90
CA GLY A 126 7.67 10.52 -1.11
C GLY A 126 6.51 10.86 -2.04
N VAL A 127 6.53 12.07 -2.54
CA VAL A 127 5.53 12.66 -3.43
C VAL A 127 6.21 13.00 -4.74
N ASP A 128 5.64 12.55 -5.86
CA ASP A 128 6.21 12.82 -7.18
C ASP A 128 6.19 14.32 -7.52
N ASN A 129 7.00 14.71 -8.51
CA ASN A 129 7.21 16.10 -8.89
C ASN A 129 5.90 16.85 -9.14
N SER A 130 4.93 16.24 -9.82
CA SER A 130 3.67 16.90 -10.15
C SER A 130 2.89 17.31 -8.91
N ALA A 131 2.70 16.40 -7.96
CA ALA A 131 1.98 16.67 -6.72
C ALA A 131 2.82 17.47 -5.72
N ASN A 132 4.15 17.26 -5.70
CA ASN A 132 5.06 17.98 -4.82
C ASN A 132 5.11 19.49 -5.09
N HIS A 133 4.82 19.92 -6.32
CA HIS A 133 4.79 21.31 -6.72
C HIS A 133 3.37 21.90 -6.86
N SER A 134 2.33 21.13 -6.55
CA SER A 134 0.96 21.61 -6.51
C SER A 134 0.62 22.23 -5.15
N THR A 135 -0.24 23.25 -5.15
CA THR A 135 -0.77 23.90 -3.95
C THR A 135 -2.22 23.51 -3.63
N ASP A 136 -2.87 22.75 -4.53
CA ASP A 136 -4.30 22.43 -4.48
C ASP A 136 -4.56 20.96 -4.08
N ASN A 137 -3.62 20.38 -3.33
CA ASN A 137 -3.69 18.98 -2.92
C ASN A 137 -4.68 18.80 -1.75
N ILE A 138 -5.36 17.66 -1.76
CA ILE A 138 -6.37 17.26 -0.76
C ILE A 138 -6.04 15.85 -0.21
N GLY A 139 -6.82 15.40 0.76
CA GLY A 139 -6.66 14.07 1.35
C GLY A 139 -5.34 13.96 2.13
N ASP A 140 -4.59 12.91 1.88
CA ASP A 140 -3.29 12.70 2.54
C ASP A 140 -2.24 13.75 2.18
N LEU A 141 -2.42 14.42 1.04
CA LEU A 141 -1.59 15.55 0.62
C LEU A 141 -2.13 16.92 1.08
N ASP A 142 -3.18 16.98 1.90
CA ASP A 142 -3.62 18.25 2.47
C ASP A 142 -2.47 18.87 3.31
N PRO A 143 -2.04 20.12 3.02
CA PRO A 143 -0.99 20.78 3.79
C PRO A 143 -1.28 20.83 5.31
N GLY A 144 -2.57 20.84 5.71
CA GLY A 144 -3.00 20.77 7.10
C GLY A 144 -2.59 19.50 7.84
N ASN A 145 -2.16 18.44 7.16
CA ASN A 145 -1.62 17.21 7.76
C ASN A 145 -0.21 17.39 8.36
N GLY A 146 0.41 18.59 8.22
CA GLY A 146 1.70 18.92 8.82
C GLY A 146 2.92 18.40 8.06
N MET A 147 2.73 17.76 6.90
CA MET A 147 3.83 17.26 6.08
C MET A 147 4.29 18.25 5.01
N ALA A 148 3.56 19.34 4.75
CA ALA A 148 4.06 20.42 3.91
C ALA A 148 5.22 21.18 4.60
N TRP A 149 6.10 21.77 3.79
CA TRP A 149 7.14 22.68 4.32
C TRP A 149 6.53 24.04 4.63
N ASP A 150 6.94 24.66 5.75
CA ASP A 150 6.43 25.98 6.15
C ASP A 150 7.05 27.12 5.35
N TRP A 151 8.22 26.90 4.74
CA TRP A 151 9.02 27.95 4.09
C TRP A 151 9.19 27.81 2.57
N LYS A 152 8.64 26.74 1.98
CA LYS A 152 8.69 26.48 0.54
C LYS A 152 7.54 25.57 0.11
N THR A 153 7.22 25.59 -1.17
CA THR A 153 6.28 24.63 -1.75
C THR A 153 6.84 23.21 -1.70
N GLY A 154 5.98 22.23 -1.47
CA GLY A 154 6.30 20.82 -1.43
C GLY A 154 6.22 20.20 -0.05
N TYR A 155 6.51 18.90 0.01
CA TYR A 155 6.29 18.06 1.16
C TYR A 155 7.59 17.53 1.76
N LYS A 156 7.56 17.31 3.06
CA LYS A 156 8.46 16.37 3.72
C LYS A 156 8.03 14.96 3.31
N PHE A 157 8.90 14.21 2.69
CA PHE A 157 8.60 12.82 2.27
C PHE A 157 8.70 11.85 3.43
N MET A 158 9.54 12.20 4.42
CA MET A 158 9.65 11.54 5.71
C MET A 158 9.94 12.55 6.79
N GLU A 159 9.31 12.40 7.96
CA GLU A 159 9.72 12.96 9.24
C GLU A 159 10.11 11.82 10.16
N LEU A 160 11.37 11.76 10.54
CA LEU A 160 11.92 10.79 11.48
C LEU A 160 12.67 11.53 12.57
N GLU A 161 12.17 11.43 13.79
CA GLU A 161 12.73 12.12 14.95
C GLU A 161 12.92 11.15 16.12
N GLY A 162 13.92 11.43 16.94
CA GLY A 162 14.18 10.65 18.13
C GLY A 162 15.44 11.07 18.87
N ASN A 163 15.90 10.17 19.75
CA ASN A 163 17.12 10.38 20.51
C ASN A 163 18.13 9.29 20.16
N TYR A 164 19.41 9.59 20.34
CA TYR A 164 20.51 8.66 20.11
C TYR A 164 21.51 8.68 21.25
N THR A 165 22.29 7.59 21.35
CA THR A 165 23.54 7.54 22.09
C THR A 165 24.57 6.83 21.22
N SER A 166 25.72 7.51 21.01
CA SER A 166 26.84 7.03 20.21
C SER A 166 28.14 7.37 20.92
N ASP A 167 28.99 6.38 21.22
CA ASP A 167 30.26 6.53 21.92
C ASP A 167 30.16 7.36 23.21
N GLY A 168 29.09 7.14 24.01
CA GLY A 168 28.84 7.86 25.26
C GLY A 168 28.28 9.28 25.10
N GLN A 169 28.08 9.77 23.89
CA GLN A 169 27.40 11.04 23.61
C GLN A 169 25.94 10.78 23.29
N SER A 170 25.06 11.52 23.97
CA SER A 170 23.61 11.45 23.73
C SER A 170 23.11 12.77 23.16
N GLY A 171 22.08 12.68 22.33
CA GLY A 171 21.43 13.83 21.71
C GLY A 171 20.14 13.43 21.01
N SER A 172 19.55 14.41 20.33
CA SER A 172 18.37 14.18 19.47
C SER A 172 18.79 14.19 18.02
N TYR A 173 18.06 13.44 17.20
CA TYR A 173 18.16 13.51 15.76
C TYR A 173 16.84 13.90 15.12
N LEU A 174 16.92 14.58 13.96
CA LEU A 174 15.79 15.06 13.19
C LEU A 174 16.12 14.92 11.72
N TYR A 175 15.40 14.01 11.04
CA TYR A 175 15.54 13.79 9.61
C TYR A 175 14.20 14.07 8.93
N HIS A 176 14.08 15.27 8.39
CA HIS A 176 13.00 15.68 7.51
C HIS A 176 13.53 15.64 6.07
N THR A 177 13.26 14.55 5.37
CA THR A 177 13.63 14.43 3.96
C THR A 177 12.49 14.87 3.08
N GLY A 178 12.79 15.43 1.93
CA GLY A 178 11.80 15.91 0.98
C GLY A 178 12.50 16.42 -0.29
N GLU A 179 11.78 17.17 -1.11
CA GLU A 179 12.22 17.63 -2.42
C GLU A 179 12.36 16.48 -3.44
N ASP A 180 12.23 16.79 -4.72
CA ASP A 180 12.24 15.79 -5.81
C ASP A 180 13.49 14.92 -5.79
N ALA A 181 14.63 15.48 -5.34
CA ALA A 181 15.89 14.75 -5.22
C ALA A 181 15.85 13.61 -4.18
N CYS A 182 14.86 13.61 -3.26
CA CYS A 182 14.65 12.53 -2.28
C CYS A 182 13.59 11.51 -2.70
N PHE A 183 12.89 11.72 -3.82
CA PHE A 183 11.91 10.77 -4.33
C PHE A 183 12.58 9.49 -4.80
N ARG A 184 12.09 8.34 -4.33
CA ARG A 184 12.64 7.02 -4.70
C ARG A 184 11.53 6.04 -5.01
N THR A 185 11.69 5.31 -6.11
CA THR A 185 10.83 4.19 -6.49
C THR A 185 11.54 2.87 -6.23
N VAL A 186 10.84 1.92 -5.64
CA VAL A 186 11.36 0.60 -5.28
C VAL A 186 10.47 -0.47 -5.90
N THR A 187 11.10 -1.51 -6.44
CA THR A 187 10.41 -2.65 -7.07
C THR A 187 10.65 -3.93 -6.27
N PHE A 188 9.58 -4.68 -6.03
CA PHE A 188 9.58 -5.95 -5.31
C PHE A 188 9.11 -7.06 -6.24
N SER A 189 9.92 -8.11 -6.39
CA SER A 189 9.54 -9.27 -7.20
C SER A 189 8.75 -10.27 -6.36
N PHE A 190 7.57 -10.66 -6.84
CA PHE A 190 6.78 -11.72 -6.21
C PHE A 190 7.46 -13.08 -6.34
N LYS A 191 8.20 -13.33 -7.44
CA LYS A 191 8.94 -14.59 -7.65
C LYS A 191 9.96 -14.85 -6.54
N ASN A 192 10.55 -13.80 -5.97
CA ASN A 192 11.51 -13.95 -4.87
C ASN A 192 10.88 -14.46 -3.57
N LEU A 193 9.57 -14.26 -3.40
CA LEU A 193 8.82 -14.68 -2.22
C LEU A 193 7.99 -15.94 -2.48
N LEU A 194 7.24 -15.98 -3.60
CA LEU A 194 6.25 -17.01 -3.89
C LEU A 194 6.78 -18.12 -4.80
N SER A 195 7.99 -17.96 -5.37
CA SER A 195 8.57 -18.78 -6.46
C SER A 195 7.80 -18.66 -7.80
N ASN A 196 6.69 -17.93 -7.83
CA ASN A 196 5.85 -17.65 -8.98
C ASN A 196 5.37 -16.20 -8.97
N ASP A 197 4.67 -15.80 -10.03
CA ASP A 197 3.92 -14.56 -10.07
C ASP A 197 2.77 -14.59 -9.05
N LEU A 198 2.37 -13.43 -8.56
CA LEU A 198 1.15 -13.28 -7.76
C LEU A 198 -0.06 -13.47 -8.67
N ASP A 199 -0.86 -14.50 -8.41
CA ASP A 199 -2.10 -14.77 -9.14
C ASP A 199 -3.29 -14.13 -8.43
N VAL A 200 -3.75 -12.99 -8.94
CA VAL A 200 -4.86 -12.21 -8.39
C VAL A 200 -6.18 -12.80 -8.85
N VAL A 201 -6.77 -13.69 -8.07
CA VAL A 201 -8.03 -14.38 -8.38
C VAL A 201 -9.17 -14.06 -7.42
N LYS A 202 -8.89 -13.40 -6.30
CA LYS A 202 -9.83 -12.98 -5.25
C LYS A 202 -9.22 -11.84 -4.46
N ASP A 203 -9.97 -11.26 -3.53
CA ASP A 203 -9.44 -10.33 -2.54
C ASP A 203 -8.24 -10.92 -1.82
N GLY A 204 -7.23 -10.10 -1.60
CA GLY A 204 -5.96 -10.57 -1.07
C GLY A 204 -5.17 -9.49 -0.35
N GLN A 205 -3.90 -9.80 -0.11
CA GLN A 205 -3.01 -8.86 0.57
C GLN A 205 -1.57 -9.00 0.11
N VAL A 206 -0.84 -7.89 0.22
CA VAL A 206 0.62 -7.83 0.12
C VAL A 206 1.14 -7.29 1.45
N ILE A 207 2.12 -7.95 2.04
CA ILE A 207 2.59 -7.68 3.40
C ILE A 207 4.06 -7.26 3.35
N PHE A 208 4.35 -6.13 3.99
CA PHE A 208 5.69 -5.60 4.15
C PHE A 208 6.09 -5.49 5.62
N ASP A 209 7.34 -5.80 5.90
CA ASP A 209 8.06 -5.27 7.05
C ASP A 209 8.72 -3.95 6.64
N ALA A 210 8.57 -2.90 7.45
CA ALA A 210 9.22 -1.61 7.29
C ALA A 210 10.18 -1.38 8.46
N ASP A 211 11.50 -1.55 8.24
CA ASP A 211 12.50 -1.42 9.30
C ASP A 211 13.20 -0.05 9.25
N ILE A 212 12.90 0.77 10.26
CA ILE A 212 13.41 2.15 10.34
C ILE A 212 14.94 2.23 10.55
N ALA A 213 15.58 1.19 11.10
CA ALA A 213 17.03 1.16 11.26
C ALA A 213 17.74 1.23 9.91
N SER A 214 17.07 0.89 8.81
CA SER A 214 17.61 1.03 7.46
C SER A 214 18.01 2.47 7.12
N ALA A 215 17.29 3.48 7.65
CA ALA A 215 17.59 4.88 7.42
C ALA A 215 19.03 5.26 7.87
N PHE A 216 19.57 4.55 8.83
CA PHE A 216 20.90 4.80 9.40
C PHE A 216 22.00 3.89 8.80
N GLY A 217 21.61 2.95 7.94
CA GLY A 217 22.47 1.89 7.41
C GLY A 217 23.12 2.21 6.06
N GLN A 218 23.20 1.19 5.24
CA GLN A 218 23.80 1.26 3.89
C GLN A 218 22.82 1.82 2.85
N PRO A 219 23.29 2.49 1.77
CA PRO A 219 24.71 2.67 1.40
C PRO A 219 25.41 3.83 2.10
N ASN A 220 24.71 4.63 2.90
CA ASN A 220 25.23 5.83 3.56
C ASN A 220 25.15 5.67 5.08
N PRO A 221 26.11 5.01 5.74
CA PRO A 221 26.06 4.82 7.18
C PRO A 221 26.01 6.17 7.92
N VAL A 222 25.16 6.24 8.94
CA VAL A 222 24.95 7.45 9.74
C VAL A 222 25.76 7.36 11.02
N ASP A 223 26.58 8.39 11.29
CA ASP A 223 27.11 8.69 12.62
C ASP A 223 26.27 9.82 13.20
N PHE A 224 25.47 9.52 14.19
CA PHE A 224 24.56 10.50 14.82
C PHE A 224 25.29 11.71 15.44
N LYS A 225 26.56 11.56 15.82
CA LYS A 225 27.34 12.68 16.40
C LYS A 225 27.58 13.81 15.42
N VAL A 226 27.64 13.51 14.12
CA VAL A 226 27.97 14.48 13.07
C VAL A 226 26.82 14.66 12.05
N PHE A 227 25.91 13.70 12.00
CA PHE A 227 24.80 13.71 11.06
C PHE A 227 23.47 13.45 11.77
N ASN A 228 23.03 14.42 12.58
CA ASN A 228 21.83 14.31 13.38
C ASN A 228 20.72 15.31 13.01
N ASN A 229 20.94 16.17 12.03
CA ASN A 229 19.96 17.15 11.59
C ASN A 229 19.94 17.23 10.06
N VAL A 230 18.81 16.88 9.47
CA VAL A 230 18.56 16.91 8.02
C VAL A 230 17.22 17.61 7.77
N MET A 231 17.25 18.75 7.07
CA MET A 231 16.05 19.54 6.76
C MET A 231 15.92 19.84 5.26
N SER A 232 16.67 19.15 4.40
CA SER A 232 16.61 19.28 2.95
C SER A 232 17.36 18.15 2.24
N ALA A 233 17.17 18.03 0.93
CA ALA A 233 17.92 17.09 0.10
C ALA A 233 19.41 17.35 0.15
N SER A 234 19.83 18.62 0.04
CA SER A 234 21.25 19.05 0.04
C SER A 234 21.93 18.89 1.39
N ALA A 235 21.17 18.93 2.50
CA ALA A 235 21.70 18.65 3.84
C ALA A 235 21.86 17.16 4.14
N GLY A 236 21.79 16.30 3.12
CA GLY A 236 21.95 14.85 3.24
C GLY A 236 20.65 14.06 3.20
N GLY A 237 19.52 14.71 2.89
CA GLY A 237 18.22 14.02 2.73
C GLY A 237 18.29 12.92 1.67
N THR A 238 19.05 13.13 0.58
CA THR A 238 19.29 12.10 -0.44
C THR A 238 19.95 10.85 0.11
N LYS A 239 20.87 10.97 1.06
CA LYS A 239 21.53 9.82 1.71
C LYS A 239 20.52 8.95 2.47
N ILE A 240 19.65 9.60 3.24
CA ILE A 240 18.55 8.91 3.96
C ILE A 240 17.56 8.28 2.97
N ALA A 241 17.22 9.00 1.89
CA ALA A 241 16.35 8.47 0.84
C ALA A 241 16.94 7.23 0.15
N ASP A 242 18.24 7.24 -0.14
CA ASP A 242 18.95 6.08 -0.72
C ASP A 242 18.99 4.88 0.23
N ASN A 243 19.22 5.12 1.53
CA ASN A 243 19.20 4.10 2.55
C ASN A 243 17.81 3.46 2.64
N ASN A 244 16.76 4.28 2.65
CA ASN A 244 15.37 3.81 2.69
C ASN A 244 14.99 3.02 1.43
N ALA A 245 15.36 3.51 0.25
CA ALA A 245 15.11 2.80 -1.00
C ALA A 245 15.73 1.41 -1.03
N ARG A 246 16.89 1.25 -0.38
CA ARG A 246 17.61 -0.02 -0.31
C ARG A 246 16.94 -1.05 0.59
N ALA A 247 16.46 -0.67 1.77
CA ALA A 247 16.16 -1.64 2.80
C ALA A 247 15.03 -1.31 3.76
N PHE A 248 14.32 -0.19 3.59
CA PHE A 248 13.22 0.17 4.49
C PHE A 248 12.07 -0.82 4.39
N PHE A 249 11.65 -1.15 3.16
CA PHE A 249 10.63 -2.15 2.93
C PHE A 249 11.20 -3.51 2.55
N LYS A 250 10.68 -4.55 3.17
CA LYS A 250 10.90 -5.93 2.81
C LYS A 250 9.56 -6.61 2.56
N LEU A 251 9.35 -7.11 1.34
CA LEU A 251 8.20 -7.94 1.02
C LEU A 251 8.30 -9.27 1.78
N VAL A 252 7.29 -9.58 2.63
CA VAL A 252 7.29 -10.76 3.49
C VAL A 252 6.08 -11.67 3.30
N GLY A 253 5.05 -11.20 2.56
CA GLY A 253 3.87 -11.99 2.25
C GLY A 253 3.11 -11.44 1.05
N ALA A 254 2.46 -12.32 0.28
CA ALA A 254 1.48 -11.99 -0.75
C ALA A 254 0.55 -13.18 -0.98
N GLN A 255 -0.77 -12.95 -1.04
CA GLN A 255 -1.77 -13.99 -1.27
C GLN A 255 -3.09 -13.40 -1.79
#